data_c176b188d4d3220771dcb97dcab4ad64
#
_entry.id   c176b188d4d3220771dcb97dcab4ad64
#
_cell.length_a   1.000
_cell.length_b   1.000
_cell.length_c   1.000
_cell.angle_alpha   90.00
_cell.angle_beta   90.00
_cell.angle_gamma   90.00
#
_symmetry.space_group_name_H-M   'P 1'
#
loop_
_entity.id
_entity.type
_entity.pdbx_description
1 polymer ?
#
loop_
_entity_poly.entity_id
_entity_poly.type
_entity_poly.pdbx_seq_one_letter_code
_entity_poly.pdbx_strand_id
1 'polypeptide(L)' 'MIDSGCSRHMTGNKALFKTLFQGKIGIVTFGDGSKSVIKGIGIVDIPRLLVFENVWYVDGLKANLLSIS' A
#
# COMPACT_ATOMS: atom_id res chain seq x y z
N MET A 1 -9.07 7.44 -9.54
CA MET A 1 -8.41 8.63 -9.02
C MET A 1 -8.44 8.63 -7.51
N ILE A 2 -7.35 9.01 -6.91
CA ILE A 2 -7.30 9.13 -5.47
C ILE A 2 -7.67 10.55 -5.11
N ASP A 3 -8.77 10.71 -4.45
CA ASP A 3 -9.19 11.99 -3.95
C ASP A 3 -8.34 12.43 -2.80
N SER A 4 -8.28 13.70 -2.60
CA SER A 4 -7.58 14.25 -1.46
C SER A 4 -8.17 13.77 -0.13
N GLY A 5 -9.41 13.36 -0.12
CA GLY A 5 -10.04 12.82 1.07
C GLY A 5 -9.86 11.33 1.26
N CYS A 6 -9.24 10.66 0.32
CA CYS A 6 -9.04 9.23 0.39
C CYS A 6 -7.66 8.90 0.92
N SER A 7 -7.64 8.18 2.03
CA SER A 7 -6.40 7.59 2.50
C SER A 7 -6.22 6.25 1.82
N ARG A 8 -5.06 6.05 1.24
CA ARG A 8 -4.73 4.79 0.62
C ARG A 8 -3.59 4.15 1.37
N HIS A 9 -3.81 2.92 1.84
CA HIS A 9 -2.76 2.18 2.53
C HIS A 9 -1.78 1.62 1.50
N MET A 10 -0.51 1.82 1.74
CA MET A 10 0.55 1.30 0.87
C MET A 10 1.74 0.93 1.71
N THR A 11 2.47 -0.08 1.28
CA THR A 11 3.74 -0.43 1.89
C THR A 11 4.66 -1.03 0.84
N GLY A 12 5.93 -0.78 0.99
CA GLY A 12 6.96 -1.43 0.18
C GLY A 12 7.53 -2.67 0.87
N ASN A 13 7.05 -2.99 2.05
CA ASN A 13 7.55 -4.12 2.80
C ASN A 13 6.64 -5.33 2.62
N LYS A 14 7.05 -6.21 1.72
CA LYS A 14 6.29 -7.41 1.39
C LYS A 14 6.07 -8.30 2.60
N ALA A 15 6.99 -8.30 3.54
CA ALA A 15 6.91 -9.16 4.72
C ALA A 15 5.77 -8.79 5.67
N LEU A 16 5.22 -7.59 5.55
CA LEU A 16 4.10 -7.18 6.39
C LEU A 16 2.79 -7.83 5.97
N PHE A 17 2.72 -8.36 4.76
CA PHE A 17 1.47 -8.90 4.26
C PHE A 17 1.21 -10.29 4.83
N LYS A 18 0.01 -10.46 5.36
CA LYS A 18 -0.51 -11.77 5.72
C LYS A 18 -0.96 -12.52 4.47
N THR A 19 -1.64 -11.81 3.59
CA THR A 19 -2.08 -12.31 2.30
C THR A 19 -1.75 -11.26 1.26
N LEU A 20 -1.16 -11.67 0.15
CA LEU A 20 -0.78 -10.75 -0.90
C LEU A 20 -1.03 -11.40 -2.25
N PHE A 21 -1.88 -10.76 -3.04
CA PHE A 21 -2.07 -11.13 -4.44
C PHE A 21 -1.16 -10.25 -5.27
N GLN A 22 -0.19 -10.86 -5.91
CA GLN A 22 0.82 -10.14 -6.67
C GLN A 22 0.40 -10.02 -8.13
N GLY A 23 0.72 -8.89 -8.71
CA GLY A 23 0.44 -8.63 -10.11
C GLY A 23 0.60 -7.15 -10.35
N LYS A 24 0.79 -6.79 -11.61
CA LYS A 24 0.92 -5.39 -11.98
C LYS A 24 -0.48 -4.79 -12.06
N ILE A 25 -0.86 -4.05 -11.03
CA ILE A 25 -2.20 -3.52 -10.89
C ILE A 25 -2.32 -2.14 -11.50
N GLY A 26 -1.29 -1.31 -11.37
CA GLY A 26 -1.34 0.05 -11.88
C GLY A 26 -0.14 0.85 -11.42
N ILE A 27 -0.29 2.16 -11.50
CA ILE A 27 0.77 3.10 -11.15
C ILE A 27 0.20 4.11 -10.17
N VAL A 28 0.96 4.40 -9.12
CA VAL A 28 0.63 5.47 -8.20
C VAL A 28 1.54 6.65 -8.49
N THR A 29 0.98 7.85 -8.48
CA THR A 29 1.72 9.10 -8.61
C THR A 29 1.69 9.81 -7.27
N PHE A 30 2.86 10.16 -6.77
CA PHE A 30 2.97 10.85 -5.48
C PHE A 30 2.91 12.36 -5.66
N GLY A 31 2.79 13.06 -4.54
CA GLY A 31 2.63 14.51 -4.56
C GLY A 31 3.81 15.26 -5.15
N ASP A 32 5.02 14.66 -5.12
CA ASP A 32 6.22 15.25 -5.71
C ASP A 32 6.35 14.93 -7.21
N GLY A 33 5.36 14.26 -7.78
CA GLY A 33 5.36 13.88 -9.19
C GLY A 33 6.02 12.56 -9.50
N SER A 34 6.67 11.94 -8.54
CA SER A 34 7.28 10.62 -8.77
C SER A 34 6.20 9.56 -8.91
N LYS A 35 6.55 8.46 -9.58
CA LYS A 35 5.62 7.37 -9.85
C LYS A 35 6.23 6.05 -9.45
N SER A 36 5.36 5.13 -9.05
CA SER A 36 5.78 3.76 -8.72
C SER A 36 4.72 2.78 -9.18
N VAL A 37 5.16 1.56 -9.45
CA VAL A 37 4.26 0.50 -9.91
C VAL A 37 3.64 -0.16 -8.69
N ILE A 38 2.32 -0.36 -8.75
CA ILE A 38 1.60 -1.13 -7.75
C ILE A 38 1.70 -2.59 -8.16
N LYS A 39 2.39 -3.38 -7.37
CA LYS A 39 2.71 -4.78 -7.71
C LYS A 39 1.88 -5.79 -6.94
N GLY A 40 0.91 -5.36 -6.20
CA GLY A 40 0.03 -6.28 -5.49
C GLY A 40 -0.94 -5.56 -4.61
N ILE A 41 -1.86 -6.35 -4.08
CA ILE A 41 -2.85 -5.85 -3.12
C ILE A 41 -3.11 -6.95 -2.11
N GLY A 42 -3.26 -6.59 -0.86
CA GLY A 42 -3.49 -7.61 0.14
C GLY A 42 -3.82 -7.06 1.52
N ILE A 43 -3.66 -7.93 2.48
CA ILE A 43 -3.97 -7.67 3.87
C ILE A 43 -2.68 -7.59 4.66
N VAL A 44 -2.52 -6.51 5.39
CA VAL A 44 -1.41 -6.31 6.32
C VAL A 44 -1.95 -6.50 7.73
N ASP A 45 -1.38 -7.46 8.43
CA ASP A 45 -1.79 -7.78 9.80
C ASP A 45 -0.63 -7.39 10.72
N ILE A 46 -0.84 -6.34 11.49
CA ILE A 46 0.14 -5.93 12.50
C ILE A 46 -0.33 -6.51 13.82
N PRO A 47 0.35 -7.54 14.34
CA PRO A 47 -0.12 -8.28 15.50
C PRO A 47 -0.39 -7.37 16.68
N ARG A 48 -1.52 -7.60 17.34
CA ARG A 48 -1.97 -6.90 18.54
C ARG A 48 -2.30 -5.42 18.29
N LEU A 49 -2.23 -4.98 17.03
CA LEU A 49 -2.55 -3.60 16.71
C LEU A 49 -3.73 -3.52 15.78
N LEU A 50 -3.52 -3.74 14.51
CA LEU A 50 -4.55 -3.53 13.51
C LEU A 50 -4.37 -4.45 12.32
N VAL A 51 -5.47 -4.69 11.65
CA VAL A 51 -5.49 -5.33 10.34
C VAL A 51 -5.91 -4.29 9.32
N PHE A 52 -5.12 -4.16 8.27
CA PHE A 52 -5.40 -3.23 7.17
C PHE A 52 -5.75 -4.05 5.94
N GLU A 53 -6.87 -3.72 5.31
CA GLU A 53 -7.31 -4.40 4.10
C GLU A 53 -7.05 -3.52 2.89
N ASN A 54 -7.00 -4.15 1.72
CA ASN A 54 -6.80 -3.45 0.45
C ASN A 54 -5.53 -2.60 0.46
N VAL A 55 -4.46 -3.14 1.01
CA VAL A 55 -3.17 -2.45 1.05
C VAL A 55 -2.45 -2.71 -0.25
N TRP A 56 -1.98 -1.64 -0.89
CA TRP A 56 -1.17 -1.77 -2.10
C TRP A 56 0.27 -2.10 -1.73
N TYR A 57 0.81 -3.09 -2.41
CA TYR A 57 2.23 -3.37 -2.36
C TYR A 57 2.90 -2.55 -3.46
N VAL A 58 3.70 -1.59 -3.05
CA VAL A 58 4.39 -0.69 -3.97
C VAL A 58 5.88 -0.91 -3.79
N ASP A 59 6.47 -1.62 -4.74
CA ASP A 59 7.88 -1.98 -4.68
C ASP A 59 8.75 -0.72 -4.68
N GLY A 60 9.70 -0.67 -3.78
CA GLY A 60 10.59 0.47 -3.66
C GLY A 60 10.08 1.60 -2.78
N LEU A 61 8.87 1.52 -2.30
CA LEU A 61 8.35 2.53 -1.38
C LEU A 61 9.07 2.42 -0.05
N LYS A 62 9.72 3.49 0.38
CA LYS A 62 10.57 3.45 1.58
C LYS A 62 9.80 3.67 2.87
N ALA A 63 8.64 4.28 2.78
CA ALA A 63 7.81 4.54 3.95
C ALA A 63 6.52 3.74 3.86
N ASN A 64 6.03 3.30 5.01
CA ASN A 64 4.73 2.66 5.06
C ASN A 64 3.68 3.74 5.25
N LEU A 65 2.67 3.73 4.39
CA LEU A 65 1.57 4.67 4.45
C LEU A 65 0.32 3.93 4.90
N LEU A 66 0.25 3.65 6.18
CA LEU A 66 -0.85 2.95 6.80
C LEU A 66 -1.56 3.93 7.72
N SER A 67 -2.74 4.34 7.34
CA SER A 67 -3.49 5.34 8.09
C SER A 67 -4.55 4.70 8.94
N ILE A 68 -4.66 5.17 10.15
CA ILE A 68 -5.75 4.84 11.05
C ILE A 68 -6.75 5.98 10.98
N SER A 69 -7.96 5.70 10.56
CA SER A 69 -9.01 6.74 10.49
C SER A 69 -10.15 6.42 11.43
#